data_ad6376048048c32a686e0324e998d17e
#
_entry.id   ad6376048048c32a686e0324e998d17e
#
_cell.length_a   1.000
_cell.length_b   1.000
_cell.length_c   1.000
_cell.angle_alpha   90.00
_cell.angle_beta   90.00
_cell.angle_gamma   90.00
#
_symmetry.space_group_name_H-M   'P 1'
#
loop_
_entity.id
_entity.type
_entity.pdbx_description
1 polymer ?
#
loop_
_entity_poly.entity_id
_entity_poly.type
_entity_poly.pdbx_seq_one_letter_code
_entity_poly.pdbx_strand_id
1 'polypeptide(L)'
;ALSSGLPVVGTYDGSQELHGMVRVNRNTNEVIEGIKTILLDYPKYVELTKKTRQNYDWSVIVNRMYKMYKTIGIISKPYTSEDTKNLYMNEYGRNEEYSEPTQEVVTPTVVEDSLRFNYHFVDGPYFEFLSDGDTDKEYTVTFYDGEKEIYSSKMKPNTWTRLNRKYYTPWRITLSNDNGDLVFDQTMSLKGKRVYIAFDSSSLGDSIAWIPYVENFRVRHECEVICSTFKNDLFMSEYPYIEFTQPGSVVKDLHAMYKVGWFNNSFLEPESPNTIPLQKTISNILGIPFEELQPRISFRPTERPIVGKYVTVANESTAGLKYWNHPTGWVELVKYLNEQGYQVINVSKNGDNIPGSTKLTETSLETTMNYIHHSEFFIGLSSGLSWLAWGIGKHVVMISNFTEPDHEFTNNCTRIVNHSVCNGCWNNPMFKFDKGDWNWCPEHKGTPRQFECHKSITPEMVINQIKHLIK
;
A
#
# COMPACT_ATOMS: atom_id res chain seq x y z
N ALA A 1 13.01 1.19 18.73
CA ALA A 1 14.25 1.66 19.36
C ALA A 1 14.34 1.26 20.85
N LEU A 2 13.42 1.68 21.72
CA LEU A 2 13.48 1.30 23.15
C LEU A 2 13.40 -0.21 23.36
N SER A 3 12.56 -0.93 22.65
CA SER A 3 12.47 -2.40 22.70
C SER A 3 13.75 -3.09 22.21
N SER A 4 14.53 -2.43 21.36
CA SER A 4 15.84 -2.89 20.89
C SER A 4 17.00 -2.46 21.80
N GLY A 5 16.71 -1.84 22.94
CA GLY A 5 17.73 -1.39 23.91
C GLY A 5 18.41 -0.07 23.57
N LEU A 6 17.86 0.70 22.62
CA LEU A 6 18.41 2.00 22.22
C LEU A 6 17.67 3.14 22.93
N PRO A 7 18.39 4.08 23.59
CA PRO A 7 17.80 5.29 24.13
C PRO A 7 17.13 6.15 23.06
N VAL A 8 16.08 6.87 23.41
CA VAL A 8 15.27 7.65 22.47
C VAL A 8 15.07 9.07 22.97
N VAL A 9 15.15 10.04 22.06
CA VAL A 9 14.59 11.38 22.25
C VAL A 9 13.25 11.44 21.52
N GLY A 10 12.18 11.84 22.19
CA GLY A 10 10.87 11.85 21.58
C GLY A 10 9.86 12.78 22.25
N THR A 11 8.79 13.04 21.54
CA THR A 11 7.70 13.95 21.93
C THR A 11 6.46 13.21 22.43
N TYR A 12 6.57 11.90 22.68
CA TYR A 12 5.43 11.08 23.10
C TYR A 12 5.03 11.37 24.53
N ASP A 13 3.75 11.62 24.74
CA ASP A 13 3.18 12.05 26.01
C ASP A 13 2.41 10.94 26.76
N GLY A 14 2.40 9.76 26.22
CA GLY A 14 1.46 8.69 26.57
C GLY A 14 1.82 7.78 27.73
N SER A 15 3.05 7.80 28.29
CA SER A 15 3.30 7.02 29.50
C SER A 15 4.51 7.49 30.30
N GLN A 16 4.35 7.54 31.61
CA GLN A 16 5.44 7.73 32.57
C GLN A 16 6.36 6.52 32.67
N GLU A 17 6.05 5.42 31.99
CA GLU A 17 6.73 4.12 32.12
C GLU A 17 7.82 3.87 31.03
N LEU A 18 8.04 4.78 30.10
CA LEU A 18 9.07 4.63 29.07
C LEU A 18 10.45 5.05 29.59
N HIS A 19 11.10 4.16 30.30
CA HIS A 19 12.47 4.36 30.76
C HIS A 19 13.46 4.34 29.59
N GLY A 20 14.47 5.21 29.65
CA GLY A 20 15.44 5.36 28.54
C GLY A 20 15.00 6.34 27.46
N MET A 21 13.86 7.01 27.62
CA MET A 21 13.40 8.08 26.76
C MET A 21 13.61 9.45 27.42
N VAL A 22 14.17 10.39 26.67
CA VAL A 22 14.22 11.82 27.01
C VAL A 22 13.09 12.51 26.27
N ARG A 23 12.15 13.07 27.02
CA ARG A 23 10.99 13.79 26.48
C ARG A 23 11.39 15.22 26.13
N VAL A 24 10.96 15.68 24.96
CA VAL A 24 11.21 17.02 24.45
C VAL A 24 9.97 17.53 23.71
N ASN A 25 9.84 18.85 23.58
CA ASN A 25 8.86 19.44 22.67
C ASN A 25 9.34 19.38 21.20
N ARG A 26 8.41 19.59 20.26
CA ARG A 26 8.73 19.56 18.81
C ARG A 26 9.45 20.84 18.36
N ASN A 27 10.62 21.12 18.95
CA ASN A 27 11.49 22.18 18.48
C ASN A 27 12.95 21.70 18.43
N THR A 28 13.72 22.26 17.51
CA THR A 28 15.08 21.82 17.20
C THR A 28 16.01 21.92 18.41
N ASN A 29 15.90 22.97 19.22
CA ASN A 29 16.80 23.18 20.34
C ASN A 29 16.59 22.15 21.44
N GLU A 30 15.35 21.86 21.78
CA GLU A 30 15.05 20.83 22.81
C GLU A 30 15.43 19.42 22.32
N VAL A 31 15.27 19.11 21.03
CA VAL A 31 15.74 17.84 20.47
C VAL A 31 17.27 17.72 20.58
N ILE A 32 18.01 18.78 20.26
CA ILE A 32 19.47 18.81 20.42
C ILE A 32 19.87 18.61 21.88
N GLU A 33 19.24 19.30 22.82
CA GLU A 33 19.53 19.14 24.26
C GLU A 33 19.14 17.74 24.75
N GLY A 34 18.04 17.16 24.27
CA GLY A 34 17.67 15.78 24.56
C GLY A 34 18.71 14.76 24.08
N ILE A 35 19.26 14.95 22.89
CA ILE A 35 20.35 14.12 22.36
C ILE A 35 21.60 14.26 23.22
N LYS A 36 22.01 15.49 23.55
CA LYS A 36 23.15 15.74 24.44
C LYS A 36 22.99 15.07 25.80
N THR A 37 21.79 15.17 26.39
CA THR A 37 21.45 14.54 27.68
C THR A 37 21.70 13.02 27.63
N ILE A 38 21.28 12.34 26.57
CA ILE A 38 21.55 10.90 26.40
C ILE A 38 23.04 10.63 26.22
N LEU A 39 23.73 11.44 25.39
CA LEU A 39 25.14 11.22 25.10
C LEU A 39 26.06 11.46 26.31
N LEU A 40 25.69 12.37 27.20
CA LEU A 40 26.46 12.65 28.44
C LEU A 40 26.53 11.46 29.42
N ASP A 41 25.51 10.60 29.41
CA ASP A 41 25.50 9.40 30.27
C ASP A 41 24.82 8.22 29.50
N TYR A 42 25.33 7.92 28.32
CA TYR A 42 24.80 6.89 27.43
C TYR A 42 24.61 5.52 28.13
N PRO A 43 25.58 5.02 28.94
CA PRO A 43 25.41 3.75 29.64
C PRO A 43 24.18 3.71 30.55
N LYS A 44 23.89 4.80 31.26
CA LYS A 44 22.70 4.91 32.13
C LYS A 44 21.40 4.79 31.32
N TYR A 45 21.32 5.48 30.17
CA TYR A 45 20.12 5.44 29.32
C TYR A 45 19.96 4.08 28.65
N VAL A 46 21.02 3.41 28.27
CA VAL A 46 20.98 2.01 27.79
C VAL A 46 20.44 1.08 28.88
N GLU A 47 20.89 1.23 30.12
CA GLU A 47 20.39 0.40 31.23
C GLU A 47 18.90 0.67 31.52
N LEU A 48 18.48 1.91 31.44
CA LEU A 48 17.06 2.27 31.57
C LEU A 48 16.17 1.64 30.49
N THR A 49 16.65 1.49 29.25
CA THR A 49 15.88 0.85 28.16
C THR A 49 15.61 -0.62 28.44
N LYS A 50 16.46 -1.31 29.19
CA LYS A 50 16.24 -2.71 29.59
C LYS A 50 14.96 -2.87 30.41
N LYS A 51 14.63 -1.90 31.26
CA LYS A 51 13.37 -1.89 32.06
C LYS A 51 12.15 -1.72 31.13
N THR A 52 12.24 -0.83 30.16
CA THR A 52 11.18 -0.65 29.18
C THR A 52 11.02 -1.92 28.34
N ARG A 53 12.11 -2.52 27.86
CA ARG A 53 12.09 -3.77 27.11
C ARG A 53 11.36 -4.88 27.86
N GLN A 54 11.65 -5.08 29.16
CA GLN A 54 10.97 -6.08 29.99
C GLN A 54 9.46 -5.86 30.09
N ASN A 55 9.02 -4.59 30.17
CA ASN A 55 7.59 -4.26 30.29
C ASN A 55 6.83 -4.33 28.97
N TYR A 56 7.52 -4.15 27.83
CA TYR A 56 6.97 -4.12 26.48
C TYR A 56 7.45 -5.31 25.65
N ASP A 57 8.00 -6.35 26.28
CA ASP A 57 8.16 -7.64 25.66
C ASP A 57 6.78 -8.18 25.25
N TRP A 58 6.71 -8.73 24.05
CA TRP A 58 5.44 -9.13 23.48
C TRP A 58 4.73 -10.20 24.31
N SER A 59 5.49 -11.11 24.89
CA SER A 59 4.96 -12.15 25.79
C SER A 59 4.27 -11.53 27.02
N VAL A 60 4.82 -10.44 27.55
CA VAL A 60 4.26 -9.72 28.71
C VAL A 60 2.96 -9.00 28.31
N ILE A 61 2.95 -8.35 27.14
CA ILE A 61 1.77 -7.66 26.62
C ILE A 61 0.63 -8.66 26.38
N VAL A 62 0.90 -9.76 25.70
CA VAL A 62 -0.11 -10.80 25.41
C VAL A 62 -0.64 -11.42 26.70
N ASN A 63 0.20 -11.69 27.68
CA ASN A 63 -0.24 -12.18 28.97
C ASN A 63 -1.13 -11.18 29.72
N ARG A 64 -0.86 -9.88 29.64
CA ARG A 64 -1.73 -8.82 30.20
C ARG A 64 -3.08 -8.78 29.48
N MET A 65 -3.08 -8.82 28.15
CA MET A 65 -4.31 -8.88 27.35
C MET A 65 -5.12 -10.14 27.64
N TYR A 66 -4.47 -11.31 27.72
CA TYR A 66 -5.13 -12.55 28.08
C TYR A 66 -5.81 -12.48 29.46
N LYS A 67 -5.11 -11.98 30.48
CA LYS A 67 -5.69 -11.79 31.81
C LYS A 67 -6.92 -10.86 31.77
N MET A 68 -6.84 -9.77 31.01
CA MET A 68 -7.95 -8.84 30.83
C MET A 68 -9.15 -9.54 30.16
N TYR A 69 -8.95 -10.23 29.03
CA TYR A 69 -10.02 -10.94 28.32
C TYR A 69 -10.63 -12.09 29.12
N LYS A 70 -9.83 -12.78 29.94
CA LYS A 70 -10.34 -13.76 30.87
C LYS A 70 -11.23 -13.14 31.93
N THR A 71 -10.82 -11.98 32.47
CA THR A 71 -11.60 -11.27 33.50
C THR A 71 -12.95 -10.78 32.98
N ILE A 72 -13.03 -10.38 31.72
CA ILE A 72 -14.29 -9.93 31.06
C ILE A 72 -15.06 -11.06 30.38
N GLY A 73 -14.62 -12.34 30.57
CA GLY A 73 -15.36 -13.52 30.13
C GLY A 73 -15.27 -13.85 28.64
N ILE A 74 -14.39 -13.19 27.88
CA ILE A 74 -14.21 -13.45 26.44
C ILE A 74 -13.43 -14.74 26.17
N ILE A 75 -12.51 -15.13 27.07
CA ILE A 75 -11.67 -16.31 26.93
C ILE A 75 -11.89 -17.27 28.10
N SER A 76 -12.18 -18.53 27.82
CA SER A 76 -12.41 -19.58 28.82
C SER A 76 -11.25 -20.57 29.00
N LYS A 77 -10.33 -20.66 28.02
CA LYS A 77 -9.20 -21.61 28.05
C LYS A 77 -7.88 -20.97 28.46
N PRO A 78 -6.95 -21.72 29.07
CA PRO A 78 -5.58 -21.24 29.32
C PRO A 78 -4.87 -20.92 28.01
N TYR A 79 -4.12 -19.83 27.98
CA TYR A 79 -3.32 -19.39 26.86
C TYR A 79 -1.90 -19.98 26.95
N THR A 80 -1.43 -20.59 25.87
CA THR A 80 -0.11 -21.23 25.81
C THR A 80 0.94 -20.32 25.18
N SER A 81 2.22 -20.66 25.32
CA SER A 81 3.32 -19.95 24.63
C SER A 81 3.21 -20.05 23.10
N GLU A 82 2.62 -21.15 22.61
CA GLU A 82 2.39 -21.37 21.19
C GLU A 82 1.24 -20.50 20.66
N ASP A 83 0.19 -20.31 21.44
CA ASP A 83 -0.88 -19.35 21.13
C ASP A 83 -0.34 -17.90 21.09
N THR A 84 0.63 -17.57 21.96
CA THR A 84 1.29 -16.25 21.95
C THR A 84 2.08 -16.05 20.65
N LYS A 85 2.84 -17.06 20.23
CA LYS A 85 3.57 -17.02 18.93
C LYS A 85 2.61 -16.86 17.77
N ASN A 86 1.54 -17.63 17.71
CA ASN A 86 0.56 -17.58 16.64
C ASN A 86 -0.19 -16.24 16.59
N LEU A 87 -0.50 -15.64 17.73
CA LEU A 87 -1.13 -14.31 17.78
C LEU A 87 -0.17 -13.22 17.27
N TYR A 88 1.09 -13.27 17.69
CA TYR A 88 2.13 -12.33 17.24
C TYR A 88 2.35 -12.42 15.73
N MET A 89 2.38 -13.65 15.19
CA MET A 89 2.56 -13.91 13.78
C MET A 89 1.38 -13.42 12.93
N ASN A 90 0.15 -13.59 13.43
CA ASN A 90 -1.07 -13.18 12.74
C ASN A 90 -1.31 -11.66 12.79
N GLU A 91 -0.89 -10.99 13.86
CA GLU A 91 -1.20 -9.57 14.09
C GLU A 91 -0.14 -8.61 13.52
N TYR A 92 1.14 -9.01 13.50
CA TYR A 92 2.25 -8.11 13.19
C TYR A 92 3.16 -8.57 12.04
N GLY A 93 2.98 -9.79 11.50
CA GLY A 93 3.73 -10.28 10.34
C GLY A 93 5.26 -10.23 10.47
N ARG A 94 5.78 -10.11 11.69
CA ARG A 94 7.21 -10.12 11.97
C ARG A 94 7.62 -11.50 12.43
N ASN A 95 8.12 -12.29 11.50
CA ASN A 95 8.94 -13.44 11.82
C ASN A 95 10.33 -12.94 12.24
N GLU A 96 10.68 -13.00 13.50
CA GLU A 96 12.10 -13.01 13.90
C GLU A 96 12.75 -14.38 13.62
N GLU A 97 11.94 -15.44 13.50
CA GLU A 97 12.30 -16.70 12.86
C GLU A 97 11.61 -16.74 11.49
N TYR A 98 12.18 -16.05 10.51
CA TYR A 98 11.94 -16.35 9.12
C TYR A 98 12.48 -17.75 8.89
N SER A 99 11.63 -18.79 9.01
CA SER A 99 11.98 -20.09 8.47
C SER A 99 12.10 -19.86 6.97
N GLU A 100 13.34 -19.95 6.45
CA GLU A 100 13.58 -19.92 5.03
C GLU A 100 12.57 -20.81 4.33
N PRO A 101 11.90 -20.35 3.26
CA PRO A 101 11.01 -21.21 2.52
C PRO A 101 11.81 -22.45 2.12
N THR A 102 11.33 -23.64 2.49
CA THR A 102 11.86 -24.89 1.99
C THR A 102 11.66 -24.88 0.48
N GLN A 103 12.67 -24.47 -0.25
CA GLN A 103 12.65 -24.46 -1.70
C GLN A 103 12.85 -25.86 -2.22
N GLU A 104 12.15 -26.18 -3.31
CA GLU A 104 12.62 -27.27 -4.17
C GLU A 104 14.08 -26.96 -4.57
N VAL A 105 14.99 -27.82 -4.18
CA VAL A 105 16.36 -27.80 -4.69
C VAL A 105 16.23 -28.10 -6.19
N VAL A 106 16.29 -27.05 -6.99
CA VAL A 106 16.43 -27.23 -8.44
C VAL A 106 17.78 -27.89 -8.60
N THR A 107 17.77 -29.19 -8.97
CA THR A 107 18.98 -29.96 -9.19
C THR A 107 19.74 -29.28 -10.35
N PRO A 108 20.91 -28.68 -10.11
CA PRO A 108 21.65 -28.02 -11.17
C PRO A 108 22.10 -29.04 -12.20
N THR A 109 22.36 -28.57 -13.39
CA THR A 109 23.12 -29.35 -14.39
C THR A 109 24.51 -29.57 -13.76
N VAL A 110 24.75 -30.77 -13.27
CA VAL A 110 25.95 -31.13 -12.49
C VAL A 110 27.16 -30.94 -13.35
N VAL A 111 28.03 -30.01 -12.99
CA VAL A 111 29.36 -29.84 -13.60
C VAL A 111 30.47 -30.37 -12.67
N GLU A 112 30.21 -30.38 -11.36
CA GLU A 112 31.04 -31.06 -10.35
C GLU A 112 30.07 -31.69 -9.32
N ASP A 113 30.22 -32.96 -8.99
CA ASP A 113 29.31 -33.79 -8.17
C ASP A 113 29.03 -33.28 -6.72
N SER A 114 29.61 -32.13 -6.34
CA SER A 114 29.55 -31.59 -4.98
C SER A 114 28.86 -30.23 -4.84
N LEU A 115 28.40 -29.58 -5.94
CA LEU A 115 27.87 -28.23 -5.90
C LEU A 115 26.36 -28.22 -5.84
N ARG A 116 25.79 -27.45 -4.93
CA ARG A 116 24.34 -27.22 -4.78
C ARG A 116 24.06 -25.74 -4.76
N PHE A 117 22.96 -25.31 -5.39
CA PHE A 117 22.59 -23.92 -5.53
C PHE A 117 21.14 -23.71 -5.05
N ASN A 118 20.95 -22.73 -4.17
CA ASN A 118 19.64 -22.24 -3.77
C ASN A 118 19.47 -20.81 -4.25
N TYR A 119 18.34 -20.52 -4.88
CA TYR A 119 18.04 -19.16 -5.32
C TYR A 119 16.53 -18.89 -5.29
N HIS A 120 16.17 -17.66 -5.02
CA HIS A 120 14.81 -17.17 -5.03
C HIS A 120 14.77 -15.65 -5.19
N PHE A 121 13.57 -15.11 -5.37
CA PHE A 121 13.31 -13.69 -5.57
C PHE A 121 12.33 -13.13 -4.51
N VAL A 122 12.32 -13.74 -3.33
CA VAL A 122 11.58 -13.28 -2.18
C VAL A 122 12.36 -12.14 -1.53
N ASP A 123 11.76 -10.95 -1.48
CA ASP A 123 12.38 -9.74 -0.94
C ASP A 123 13.70 -9.34 -1.66
N GLY A 124 13.72 -9.54 -2.99
CA GLY A 124 14.88 -9.34 -3.88
C GLY A 124 15.57 -10.65 -4.27
N PRO A 125 16.52 -10.62 -5.22
CA PRO A 125 17.23 -11.81 -5.66
C PRO A 125 18.18 -12.29 -4.57
N TYR A 126 18.08 -13.58 -4.24
CA TYR A 126 18.92 -14.31 -3.31
C TYR A 126 19.63 -15.44 -4.05
N PHE A 127 20.88 -15.67 -3.74
CA PHE A 127 21.66 -16.79 -4.25
C PHE A 127 22.58 -17.35 -3.16
N GLU A 128 22.51 -18.64 -2.97
CA GLU A 128 23.35 -19.42 -2.06
C GLU A 128 24.04 -20.53 -2.84
N PHE A 129 25.30 -20.76 -2.50
CA PHE A 129 26.14 -21.73 -3.12
C PHE A 129 26.74 -22.67 -2.06
N LEU A 130 26.45 -23.94 -2.14
CA LEU A 130 26.84 -24.97 -1.19
C LEU A 130 27.78 -25.97 -1.87
N SER A 131 28.81 -26.46 -1.14
CA SER A 131 29.73 -27.50 -1.57
C SER A 131 30.18 -28.36 -0.39
N ASP A 132 30.26 -29.66 -0.62
CA ASP A 132 30.85 -30.62 0.31
C ASP A 132 32.38 -30.82 0.02
N GLY A 133 32.91 -30.14 -1.01
CA GLY A 133 34.30 -30.20 -1.45
C GLY A 133 35.20 -29.10 -0.89
N ASP A 134 36.18 -28.65 -1.70
CA ASP A 134 37.13 -27.61 -1.32
C ASP A 134 36.41 -26.26 -1.11
N THR A 135 36.39 -25.80 0.14
CA THR A 135 35.73 -24.55 0.55
C THR A 135 36.60 -23.30 0.38
N ASP A 136 37.88 -23.45 0.00
CA ASP A 136 38.78 -22.32 -0.18
C ASP A 136 38.78 -21.76 -1.60
N LYS A 137 38.21 -22.48 -2.56
CA LYS A 137 38.05 -21.98 -3.93
C LYS A 137 37.16 -20.71 -3.96
N GLU A 138 37.58 -19.74 -4.74
CA GLU A 138 36.79 -18.54 -5.00
C GLU A 138 36.05 -18.67 -6.32
N TYR A 139 34.85 -18.10 -6.33
CA TYR A 139 33.95 -18.00 -7.48
C TYR A 139 33.48 -16.57 -7.64
N THR A 140 33.01 -16.21 -8.82
CA THR A 140 32.40 -14.91 -9.07
C THR A 140 30.92 -15.09 -9.34
N VAL A 141 30.06 -14.56 -8.47
CA VAL A 141 28.62 -14.46 -8.70
C VAL A 141 28.29 -13.12 -9.38
N THR A 142 27.47 -13.17 -10.42
CA THR A 142 27.03 -11.96 -11.12
C THR A 142 25.51 -11.96 -11.29
N PHE A 143 24.89 -10.83 -11.00
CA PHE A 143 23.47 -10.58 -11.18
C PHE A 143 23.25 -9.61 -12.33
N TYR A 144 22.33 -9.96 -13.23
CA TYR A 144 22.00 -9.16 -14.39
C TYR A 144 20.51 -8.77 -14.37
N ASP A 145 20.20 -7.58 -14.90
CA ASP A 145 18.89 -7.13 -15.30
C ASP A 145 18.77 -7.31 -16.83
N GLY A 146 18.18 -8.42 -17.26
CA GLY A 146 18.31 -8.87 -18.64
C GLY A 146 19.76 -9.13 -19.01
N GLU A 147 20.31 -8.37 -19.95
CA GLU A 147 21.70 -8.48 -20.37
C GLU A 147 22.66 -7.53 -19.61
N LYS A 148 22.11 -6.61 -18.82
CA LYS A 148 22.89 -5.60 -18.10
C LYS A 148 23.39 -6.13 -16.77
N GLU A 149 24.71 -6.16 -16.58
CA GLU A 149 25.30 -6.44 -15.27
C GLU A 149 24.91 -5.37 -14.25
N ILE A 150 24.39 -5.83 -13.10
CA ILE A 150 23.98 -4.97 -11.99
C ILE A 150 24.96 -5.08 -10.83
N TYR A 151 25.47 -6.27 -10.58
CA TYR A 151 26.34 -6.52 -9.44
C TYR A 151 27.19 -7.77 -9.70
N SER A 152 28.48 -7.71 -9.34
CA SER A 152 29.38 -8.84 -9.37
C SER A 152 30.25 -8.85 -8.11
N SER A 153 30.47 -10.03 -7.55
CA SER A 153 31.34 -10.17 -6.36
C SER A 153 31.94 -11.56 -6.26
N LYS A 154 33.09 -11.64 -5.59
CA LYS A 154 33.68 -12.91 -5.20
C LYS A 154 32.90 -13.56 -4.08
N MET A 155 32.73 -14.88 -4.12
CA MET A 155 32.15 -15.67 -3.04
C MET A 155 32.84 -17.02 -2.92
N LYS A 156 32.77 -17.61 -1.73
CA LYS A 156 33.24 -18.95 -1.42
C LYS A 156 32.05 -19.92 -1.27
N PRO A 157 32.30 -21.23 -1.41
CA PRO A 157 31.32 -22.24 -1.06
C PRO A 157 30.77 -22.04 0.36
N ASN A 158 29.51 -22.44 0.57
CA ASN A 158 28.76 -22.32 1.84
C ASN A 158 28.55 -20.87 2.27
N THR A 159 28.41 -19.97 1.29
CA THR A 159 28.04 -18.56 1.50
C THR A 159 26.86 -18.18 0.61
N TRP A 160 26.23 -17.07 0.95
CA TRP A 160 25.10 -16.52 0.21
C TRP A 160 25.29 -15.02 -0.07
N THR A 161 24.55 -14.53 -1.05
CA THR A 161 24.48 -13.11 -1.38
C THR A 161 23.05 -12.74 -1.82
N ARG A 162 22.69 -11.48 -1.63
CA ARG A 162 21.39 -10.94 -2.10
C ARG A 162 21.52 -9.47 -2.48
N LEU A 163 20.62 -9.02 -3.36
CA LEU A 163 20.48 -7.62 -3.71
C LEU A 163 19.20 -7.02 -3.13
N ASN A 164 19.28 -5.75 -2.80
CA ASN A 164 18.15 -5.02 -2.21
C ASN A 164 17.29 -4.31 -3.28
N ARG A 165 16.93 -5.02 -4.38
CA ARG A 165 15.96 -4.54 -5.37
C ARG A 165 14.76 -5.46 -5.32
N LYS A 166 13.60 -4.94 -4.85
CA LYS A 166 12.43 -5.72 -4.45
C LYS A 166 11.23 -5.59 -5.40
N TYR A 167 11.36 -4.85 -6.50
CA TYR A 167 10.41 -4.84 -7.61
C TYR A 167 10.84 -5.82 -8.70
N TYR A 168 9.93 -6.19 -9.56
CA TYR A 168 10.19 -7.13 -10.65
C TYR A 168 11.36 -6.66 -11.52
N THR A 169 12.28 -7.56 -11.74
CA THR A 169 13.41 -7.41 -12.63
C THR A 169 13.62 -8.78 -13.29
N PRO A 170 13.84 -8.86 -14.60
CA PRO A 170 14.11 -10.14 -15.29
C PRO A 170 15.53 -10.63 -14.97
N TRP A 171 15.71 -11.09 -13.73
CA TRP A 171 17.01 -11.48 -13.21
C TRP A 171 17.63 -12.64 -13.98
N ARG A 172 18.93 -12.55 -14.26
CA ARG A 172 19.79 -13.67 -14.56
C ARG A 172 20.92 -13.71 -13.53
N ILE A 173 21.20 -14.88 -13.00
CA ILE A 173 22.25 -15.12 -12.00
C ILE A 173 23.24 -16.09 -12.60
N THR A 174 24.53 -15.74 -12.58
CA THR A 174 25.61 -16.62 -13.01
C THR A 174 26.62 -16.81 -11.90
N LEU A 175 27.26 -17.97 -11.86
CA LEU A 175 28.42 -18.22 -11.05
C LEU A 175 29.53 -18.75 -11.96
N SER A 176 30.72 -18.17 -11.89
CA SER A 176 31.90 -18.61 -12.62
C SER A 176 33.08 -18.96 -11.68
N ASN A 177 33.89 -19.94 -12.05
CA ASN A 177 35.11 -20.29 -11.35
C ASN A 177 36.23 -19.26 -11.65
N ASP A 178 37.44 -19.47 -11.08
CA ASP A 178 38.58 -18.57 -11.26
C ASP A 178 39.14 -18.58 -12.72
N ASN A 179 38.80 -19.58 -13.51
CA ASN A 179 39.19 -19.64 -14.93
C ASN A 179 38.16 -18.89 -15.81
N GLY A 180 37.04 -18.43 -15.25
CA GLY A 180 35.95 -17.78 -15.96
C GLY A 180 34.91 -18.75 -16.54
N ASP A 181 35.03 -20.07 -16.28
CA ASP A 181 34.03 -21.04 -16.73
C ASP A 181 32.74 -20.89 -15.91
N LEU A 182 31.60 -20.92 -16.59
CA LEU A 182 30.29 -20.86 -15.94
C LEU A 182 29.98 -22.22 -15.28
N VAL A 183 29.77 -22.19 -13.96
CA VAL A 183 29.34 -23.35 -13.18
C VAL A 183 27.82 -23.27 -12.82
N PHE A 184 27.25 -22.10 -12.97
CA PHE A 184 25.80 -21.87 -12.83
C PHE A 184 25.35 -20.71 -13.73
N ASP A 185 24.22 -20.87 -14.41
CA ASP A 185 23.59 -19.83 -15.23
C ASP A 185 22.06 -20.04 -15.22
N GLN A 186 21.35 -19.12 -14.59
CA GLN A 186 19.91 -19.23 -14.47
C GLN A 186 19.24 -17.89 -14.72
N THR A 187 18.36 -17.87 -15.70
CA THR A 187 17.44 -16.77 -15.92
C THR A 187 16.13 -17.00 -15.14
N MET A 188 15.64 -15.96 -14.50
CA MET A 188 14.40 -15.99 -13.74
C MET A 188 13.22 -16.44 -14.61
N SER A 189 12.50 -17.44 -14.15
CA SER A 189 11.23 -17.88 -14.71
C SER A 189 10.21 -18.05 -13.58
N LEU A 190 9.06 -17.44 -13.74
CA LEU A 190 7.96 -17.55 -12.77
C LEU A 190 6.91 -18.58 -13.18
N LYS A 191 7.06 -19.20 -14.35
CA LYS A 191 6.09 -20.18 -14.86
C LYS A 191 5.91 -21.35 -13.89
N GLY A 192 4.65 -21.56 -13.47
CA GLY A 192 4.30 -22.60 -12.48
C GLY A 192 4.87 -22.38 -11.08
N LYS A 193 5.42 -21.20 -10.79
CA LYS A 193 5.98 -20.85 -9.47
C LYS A 193 4.97 -20.07 -8.64
N ARG A 194 5.06 -20.22 -7.31
CA ARG A 194 4.25 -19.46 -6.35
C ARG A 194 4.84 -18.08 -6.12
N VAL A 195 4.03 -17.06 -6.34
CA VAL A 195 4.41 -15.65 -6.20
C VAL A 195 3.44 -14.97 -5.24
N TYR A 196 3.98 -14.26 -4.26
CA TYR A 196 3.18 -13.49 -3.31
C TYR A 196 3.19 -12.01 -3.67
N ILE A 197 2.00 -11.42 -3.83
CA ILE A 197 1.82 -9.98 -4.08
C ILE A 197 1.00 -9.40 -2.92
N ALA A 198 1.62 -8.53 -2.13
CA ALA A 198 1.03 -7.94 -0.93
C ALA A 198 0.81 -6.44 -1.09
N PHE A 199 -0.41 -5.98 -0.85
CA PHE A 199 -0.74 -4.54 -0.83
C PHE A 199 -0.46 -3.98 0.57
N ASP A 200 0.39 -2.96 0.66
CA ASP A 200 0.74 -2.27 1.91
C ASP A 200 -0.30 -1.21 2.30
N SER A 201 -1.16 -0.82 1.37
CA SER A 201 -2.20 0.18 1.61
C SER A 201 -3.55 -0.46 1.99
N SER A 202 -4.17 0.05 3.06
CA SER A 202 -5.55 -0.27 3.43
C SER A 202 -6.61 0.60 2.71
N SER A 203 -6.17 1.54 1.88
CA SER A 203 -7.03 2.43 1.11
C SER A 203 -7.91 1.66 0.11
N LEU A 204 -9.18 2.04 0.05
CA LEU A 204 -10.14 1.46 -0.90
C LEU A 204 -9.72 1.75 -2.36
N GLY A 205 -9.33 3.00 -2.64
CA GLY A 205 -8.94 3.44 -3.97
C GLY A 205 -7.72 2.70 -4.49
N ASP A 206 -6.67 2.58 -3.67
CA ASP A 206 -5.44 1.89 -4.03
C ASP A 206 -5.70 0.41 -4.34
N SER A 207 -6.47 -0.27 -3.47
CA SER A 207 -6.80 -1.68 -3.67
C SER A 207 -7.56 -1.90 -4.98
N ILE A 208 -8.52 -1.03 -5.31
CA ILE A 208 -9.30 -1.09 -6.55
C ILE A 208 -8.42 -0.78 -7.78
N ALA A 209 -7.56 0.23 -7.67
CA ALA A 209 -6.66 0.61 -8.74
C ALA A 209 -5.65 -0.48 -9.11
N TRP A 210 -5.17 -1.23 -8.11
CA TRP A 210 -4.05 -2.16 -8.27
C TRP A 210 -4.44 -3.59 -8.60
N ILE A 211 -5.62 -4.06 -8.19
CA ILE A 211 -5.99 -5.47 -8.35
C ILE A 211 -5.97 -6.01 -9.78
N PRO A 212 -6.32 -5.26 -10.84
CA PRO A 212 -6.27 -5.77 -12.20
C PRO A 212 -4.88 -6.22 -12.65
N TYR A 213 -3.84 -5.56 -12.14
CA TYR A 213 -2.46 -5.87 -12.49
C TYR A 213 -1.97 -7.17 -11.88
N VAL A 214 -2.54 -7.60 -10.77
CA VAL A 214 -2.22 -8.89 -10.14
C VAL A 214 -2.64 -10.04 -11.06
N GLU A 215 -3.83 -9.95 -11.67
CA GLU A 215 -4.29 -10.93 -12.65
C GLU A 215 -3.47 -10.87 -13.96
N ASN A 216 -3.17 -9.65 -14.43
CA ASN A 216 -2.33 -9.46 -15.60
C ASN A 216 -0.93 -10.07 -15.41
N PHE A 217 -0.33 -9.87 -14.21
CA PHE A 217 0.94 -10.49 -13.83
C PHE A 217 0.85 -12.02 -13.84
N ARG A 218 -0.21 -12.58 -13.22
CA ARG A 218 -0.45 -14.03 -13.19
C ARG A 218 -0.51 -14.63 -14.59
N VAL A 219 -1.30 -14.03 -15.47
CA VAL A 219 -1.49 -14.48 -16.84
C VAL A 219 -0.19 -14.36 -17.63
N ARG A 220 0.49 -13.21 -17.54
CA ARG A 220 1.72 -12.93 -18.28
C ARG A 220 2.85 -13.90 -17.94
N HIS A 221 2.98 -14.24 -16.65
CA HIS A 221 4.06 -15.09 -16.17
C HIS A 221 3.67 -16.57 -16.00
N GLU A 222 2.41 -16.92 -16.28
CA GLU A 222 1.86 -18.29 -16.10
C GLU A 222 2.17 -18.85 -14.69
N CYS A 223 2.11 -17.99 -13.66
CA CYS A 223 2.48 -18.32 -12.28
C CYS A 223 1.25 -18.51 -11.37
N GLU A 224 1.46 -19.13 -10.22
CA GLU A 224 0.48 -19.21 -9.14
C GLU A 224 0.61 -17.96 -8.26
N VAL A 225 -0.46 -17.14 -8.20
CA VAL A 225 -0.41 -15.90 -7.41
C VAL A 225 -1.22 -16.04 -6.13
N ILE A 226 -0.55 -15.75 -5.01
CA ILE A 226 -1.18 -15.46 -3.73
C ILE A 226 -1.21 -13.94 -3.57
N CYS A 227 -2.39 -13.37 -3.34
CA CYS A 227 -2.55 -11.93 -3.15
C CYS A 227 -3.09 -11.62 -1.75
N SER A 228 -2.55 -10.58 -1.14
CA SER A 228 -3.04 -10.06 0.13
C SER A 228 -3.43 -8.61 -0.03
N THR A 229 -4.71 -8.31 0.23
CA THR A 229 -5.24 -6.95 0.32
C THR A 229 -6.05 -6.77 1.58
N PHE A 230 -6.26 -5.53 2.03
CA PHE A 230 -7.20 -5.24 3.13
C PHE A 230 -8.67 -5.27 2.68
N LYS A 231 -8.94 -5.63 1.42
CA LYS A 231 -10.26 -5.62 0.76
C LYS A 231 -10.52 -6.89 -0.05
N ASN A 232 -9.98 -8.03 0.36
CA ASN A 232 -10.10 -9.30 -0.36
C ASN A 232 -11.52 -9.62 -0.81
N ASP A 233 -12.52 -9.36 0.07
CA ASP A 233 -13.93 -9.66 -0.19
C ASP A 233 -14.49 -8.95 -1.43
N LEU A 234 -13.91 -7.79 -1.81
CA LEU A 234 -14.29 -7.08 -3.03
C LEU A 234 -13.81 -7.77 -4.32
N PHE A 235 -12.92 -8.76 -4.22
CA PHE A 235 -12.22 -9.28 -5.39
C PHE A 235 -12.31 -10.79 -5.55
N MET A 236 -12.44 -11.55 -4.47
CA MET A 236 -12.28 -13.02 -4.45
C MET A 236 -13.16 -13.73 -5.50
N SER A 237 -14.41 -13.33 -5.68
CA SER A 237 -15.31 -13.99 -6.63
C SER A 237 -15.02 -13.63 -8.10
N GLU A 238 -14.35 -12.52 -8.33
CA GLU A 238 -14.08 -12.00 -9.68
C GLU A 238 -12.68 -12.39 -10.20
N TYR A 239 -11.80 -12.85 -9.30
CA TYR A 239 -10.45 -13.31 -9.63
C TYR A 239 -10.21 -14.74 -9.12
N PRO A 240 -10.93 -15.74 -9.65
CA PRO A 240 -10.96 -17.11 -9.11
C PRO A 240 -9.64 -17.86 -9.23
N TYR A 241 -8.70 -17.38 -10.01
CA TYR A 241 -7.36 -17.97 -10.17
C TYR A 241 -6.29 -17.32 -9.31
N ILE A 242 -6.67 -16.37 -8.46
CA ILE A 242 -5.81 -15.76 -7.44
C ILE A 242 -6.19 -16.34 -6.08
N GLU A 243 -5.23 -16.88 -5.36
CA GLU A 243 -5.39 -17.26 -3.96
C GLU A 243 -5.36 -16.00 -3.10
N PHE A 244 -6.45 -15.67 -2.38
CA PHE A 244 -6.46 -14.52 -1.49
C PHE A 244 -6.17 -14.92 -0.05
N THR A 245 -5.27 -14.17 0.61
CA THR A 245 -4.94 -14.36 2.01
C THR A 245 -5.05 -13.06 2.80
N GLN A 246 -5.22 -13.14 4.12
CA GLN A 246 -5.31 -11.95 4.95
C GLN A 246 -3.94 -11.29 5.10
N PRO A 247 -3.87 -9.94 5.21
CA PRO A 247 -2.64 -9.26 5.55
C PRO A 247 -2.02 -9.82 6.85
N GLY A 248 -0.71 -10.07 6.82
CA GLY A 248 0.01 -10.65 7.95
C GLY A 248 -0.01 -12.19 8.04
N SER A 249 -0.71 -12.88 7.13
CA SER A 249 -0.65 -14.35 7.07
C SER A 249 0.72 -14.84 6.62
N VAL A 250 1.14 -15.97 7.17
CA VAL A 250 2.37 -16.65 6.72
C VAL A 250 2.09 -17.40 5.43
N VAL A 251 2.84 -17.07 4.39
CA VAL A 251 2.78 -17.75 3.09
C VAL A 251 4.10 -18.48 2.87
N LYS A 252 4.01 -19.78 2.55
CA LYS A 252 5.19 -20.67 2.39
C LYS A 252 5.44 -21.01 0.93
N ASP A 253 6.61 -21.57 0.67
CA ASP A 253 7.02 -22.12 -0.63
C ASP A 253 6.96 -21.08 -1.77
N LEU A 254 7.43 -19.88 -1.46
CA LEU A 254 7.46 -18.76 -2.40
C LEU A 254 8.74 -18.76 -3.22
N HIS A 255 8.59 -18.57 -4.53
CA HIS A 255 9.71 -18.31 -5.42
C HIS A 255 10.00 -16.81 -5.59
N ALA A 256 8.95 -15.97 -5.54
CA ALA A 256 9.09 -14.52 -5.59
C ALA A 256 8.04 -13.82 -4.73
N MET A 257 8.34 -12.58 -4.32
CA MET A 257 7.44 -11.75 -3.55
C MET A 257 7.57 -10.28 -3.95
N TYR A 258 6.42 -9.61 -4.08
CA TYR A 258 6.37 -8.17 -4.39
C TYR A 258 5.43 -7.46 -3.43
N LYS A 259 5.89 -6.36 -2.84
CA LYS A 259 5.07 -5.45 -2.06
C LYS A 259 4.65 -4.28 -2.93
N VAL A 260 3.37 -3.95 -2.89
CA VAL A 260 2.78 -2.84 -3.64
C VAL A 260 2.32 -1.76 -2.66
N GLY A 261 2.82 -0.56 -2.80
CA GLY A 261 2.52 0.54 -1.88
C GLY A 261 3.19 1.85 -2.27
N TRP A 262 3.12 2.82 -1.38
CA TRP A 262 3.69 4.14 -1.51
C TRP A 262 5.00 4.22 -0.72
N PHE A 263 6.12 3.81 -1.31
CA PHE A 263 7.36 3.63 -0.55
C PHE A 263 8.31 4.83 -0.64
N ASN A 264 8.29 5.58 -1.75
CA ASN A 264 9.30 6.62 -2.04
C ASN A 264 10.74 6.10 -1.81
N ASN A 265 10.98 4.88 -2.25
CA ASN A 265 12.22 4.14 -2.02
C ASN A 265 12.62 3.38 -3.29
N SER A 266 13.74 3.76 -3.89
CA SER A 266 14.25 3.19 -5.14
C SER A 266 14.59 1.69 -5.10
N PHE A 267 14.64 1.07 -3.92
CA PHE A 267 14.77 -0.38 -3.79
C PHE A 267 13.43 -1.11 -3.89
N LEU A 268 12.32 -0.42 -3.60
CA LEU A 268 10.97 -0.97 -3.56
C LEU A 268 10.16 -0.63 -4.81
N GLU A 269 10.47 0.48 -5.45
CA GLU A 269 9.78 0.98 -6.63
C GLU A 269 10.74 1.73 -7.56
N PRO A 270 10.65 1.56 -8.90
CA PRO A 270 11.59 2.17 -9.84
C PRO A 270 11.34 3.67 -10.09
N GLU A 271 10.12 4.16 -9.90
CA GLU A 271 9.72 5.57 -10.07
C GLU A 271 9.00 6.03 -8.82
N SER A 272 9.10 7.33 -8.50
CA SER A 272 8.35 7.91 -7.39
C SER A 272 6.84 7.84 -7.65
N PRO A 273 6.04 7.24 -6.75
CA PRO A 273 4.61 7.05 -6.96
C PRO A 273 3.84 8.38 -6.97
N ASN A 274 4.42 9.46 -6.48
CA ASN A 274 3.83 10.79 -6.50
C ASN A 274 3.81 11.38 -7.91
N THR A 275 4.74 11.01 -8.78
CA THR A 275 4.90 11.63 -10.11
C THR A 275 4.25 10.86 -11.25
N ILE A 276 3.57 9.77 -10.95
CA ILE A 276 2.98 8.85 -11.93
C ILE A 276 1.51 8.56 -11.60
N PRO A 277 0.73 8.09 -12.58
CA PRO A 277 -0.62 7.58 -12.33
C PRO A 277 -0.65 6.49 -11.25
N LEU A 278 -1.72 6.46 -10.45
CA LEU A 278 -1.87 5.50 -9.36
C LEU A 278 -1.72 4.05 -9.83
N GLN A 279 -2.27 3.71 -10.98
CA GLN A 279 -2.15 2.39 -11.56
C GLN A 279 -0.74 2.10 -12.10
N LYS A 280 0.02 3.11 -12.50
CA LYS A 280 1.41 2.93 -12.95
C LYS A 280 2.33 2.50 -11.81
N THR A 281 2.00 2.80 -10.58
CA THR A 281 2.78 2.34 -9.40
C THR A 281 2.91 0.82 -9.39
N ILE A 282 1.80 0.10 -9.44
CA ILE A 282 1.85 -1.38 -9.46
C ILE A 282 2.42 -1.92 -10.77
N SER A 283 2.11 -1.30 -11.90
CA SER A 283 2.65 -1.67 -13.20
C SER A 283 4.19 -1.68 -13.17
N ASN A 284 4.78 -0.63 -12.60
CA ASN A 284 6.22 -0.51 -12.43
C ASN A 284 6.80 -1.54 -11.45
N ILE A 285 6.14 -1.74 -10.30
CA ILE A 285 6.61 -2.70 -9.28
C ILE A 285 6.57 -4.14 -9.82
N LEU A 286 5.57 -4.48 -10.63
CA LEU A 286 5.40 -5.81 -11.22
C LEU A 286 6.07 -5.96 -12.59
N GLY A 287 6.68 -4.91 -13.15
CA GLY A 287 7.33 -4.96 -14.46
C GLY A 287 6.36 -5.22 -15.62
N ILE A 288 5.11 -4.77 -15.49
CA ILE A 288 4.05 -4.92 -16.49
C ILE A 288 3.92 -3.60 -17.26
N PRO A 289 3.70 -3.60 -18.59
CA PRO A 289 3.38 -2.40 -19.32
C PRO A 289 2.16 -1.68 -18.73
N PHE A 290 2.27 -0.36 -18.60
CA PHE A 290 1.17 0.45 -18.11
C PHE A 290 0.08 0.62 -19.18
N GLU A 291 -1.14 0.33 -18.80
CA GLU A 291 -2.39 0.70 -19.49
C GLU A 291 -3.47 0.88 -18.41
N GLU A 292 -4.46 1.72 -18.65
CA GLU A 292 -5.56 1.89 -17.70
C GLU A 292 -6.45 0.63 -17.70
N LEU A 293 -6.51 -0.05 -16.56
CA LEU A 293 -7.25 -1.31 -16.40
C LEU A 293 -8.42 -1.12 -15.44
N GLN A 294 -9.64 -1.35 -15.93
CA GLN A 294 -10.81 -1.35 -15.08
C GLN A 294 -10.86 -2.62 -14.21
N PRO A 295 -11.02 -2.52 -12.89
CA PRO A 295 -11.12 -3.67 -12.01
C PRO A 295 -12.44 -4.40 -12.18
N ARG A 296 -12.46 -5.68 -11.80
CA ARG A 296 -13.69 -6.45 -11.57
C ARG A 296 -13.97 -6.42 -10.07
N ILE A 297 -15.17 -6.06 -9.70
CA ILE A 297 -15.61 -5.94 -8.30
C ILE A 297 -16.64 -7.02 -7.99
N SER A 298 -16.45 -7.72 -6.89
CA SER A 298 -17.42 -8.70 -6.35
C SER A 298 -18.69 -7.98 -5.90
N PHE A 299 -19.56 -7.68 -6.86
CA PHE A 299 -20.81 -6.97 -6.63
C PHE A 299 -21.92 -7.57 -7.46
N ARG A 300 -23.07 -7.75 -6.85
CA ARG A 300 -24.31 -8.17 -7.53
C ARG A 300 -25.39 -7.14 -7.18
N PRO A 301 -25.87 -6.38 -8.18
CA PRO A 301 -26.92 -5.39 -7.92
C PRO A 301 -28.18 -6.06 -7.41
N THR A 302 -28.81 -5.43 -6.43
CA THR A 302 -30.14 -5.79 -5.93
C THR A 302 -31.20 -4.89 -6.56
N GLU A 303 -32.41 -4.87 -6.02
CA GLU A 303 -33.46 -4.00 -6.51
C GLU A 303 -33.06 -2.52 -6.46
N ARG A 304 -33.61 -1.74 -7.40
CA ARG A 304 -33.39 -0.29 -7.47
C ARG A 304 -33.91 0.38 -6.20
N PRO A 305 -33.05 1.07 -5.42
CA PRO A 305 -33.43 1.58 -4.10
C PRO A 305 -34.28 2.85 -4.14
N ILE A 306 -34.29 3.56 -5.26
CA ILE A 306 -34.99 4.86 -5.41
C ILE A 306 -35.86 4.83 -6.66
N VAL A 307 -37.14 5.23 -6.50
CA VAL A 307 -38.05 5.43 -7.63
C VAL A 307 -37.76 6.77 -8.29
N GLY A 308 -37.67 6.77 -9.62
CA GLY A 308 -37.36 7.96 -10.41
C GLY A 308 -35.85 8.14 -10.68
N LYS A 309 -35.50 9.27 -11.27
CA LYS A 309 -34.11 9.62 -11.60
C LYS A 309 -33.37 10.11 -10.37
N TYR A 310 -32.17 9.61 -10.16
CA TYR A 310 -31.32 10.13 -9.11
C TYR A 310 -29.83 10.04 -9.47
N VAL A 311 -29.04 10.87 -8.81
CA VAL A 311 -27.58 10.85 -8.87
C VAL A 311 -27.00 10.59 -7.48
N THR A 312 -25.86 9.95 -7.41
CA THR A 312 -25.14 9.78 -6.16
C THR A 312 -24.00 10.78 -6.05
N VAL A 313 -23.79 11.34 -4.87
CA VAL A 313 -22.70 12.26 -4.58
C VAL A 313 -21.86 11.77 -3.41
N ALA A 314 -20.57 12.07 -3.42
CA ALA A 314 -19.68 11.83 -2.28
C ALA A 314 -18.81 13.06 -2.02
N ASN A 315 -19.11 13.74 -0.90
CA ASN A 315 -18.44 14.97 -0.50
C ASN A 315 -17.34 14.76 0.54
N GLU A 316 -16.93 13.51 0.78
CA GLU A 316 -15.92 13.11 1.76
C GLU A 316 -14.69 12.49 1.11
N SER A 317 -13.52 12.75 1.71
CA SER A 317 -12.26 12.07 1.44
C SER A 317 -11.46 11.92 2.74
N THR A 318 -10.49 11.01 2.75
CA THR A 318 -9.56 10.83 3.88
C THR A 318 -8.59 12.01 4.06
N ALA A 319 -8.50 12.90 3.07
CA ALA A 319 -7.59 14.04 3.06
C ALA A 319 -8.36 15.35 2.84
N GLY A 320 -8.22 16.31 3.74
CA GLY A 320 -8.82 17.64 3.62
C GLY A 320 -8.40 18.41 2.35
N LEU A 321 -7.21 18.11 1.83
CA LEU A 321 -6.72 18.60 0.54
C LEU A 321 -7.58 18.20 -0.66
N LYS A 322 -8.34 17.13 -0.55
CA LYS A 322 -9.18 16.61 -1.64
C LYS A 322 -10.60 17.16 -1.63
N TYR A 323 -11.01 17.86 -0.58
CA TYR A 323 -12.37 18.39 -0.48
C TYR A 323 -12.62 19.50 -1.47
N TRP A 324 -13.80 19.50 -2.07
CA TRP A 324 -14.28 20.64 -2.83
C TRP A 324 -14.67 21.77 -1.86
N ASN A 325 -13.70 22.62 -1.53
CA ASN A 325 -13.78 23.64 -0.49
C ASN A 325 -14.46 24.94 -0.96
N HIS A 326 -15.23 24.94 -2.08
CA HIS A 326 -16.03 26.07 -2.49
C HIS A 326 -17.19 26.28 -1.48
N PRO A 327 -17.41 27.51 -0.97
CA PRO A 327 -18.35 27.76 0.15
C PRO A 327 -19.77 27.27 -0.10
N THR A 328 -20.26 27.38 -1.34
CA THR A 328 -21.63 27.03 -1.75
C THR A 328 -21.69 25.89 -2.77
N GLY A 329 -20.51 25.33 -3.13
CA GLY A 329 -20.34 24.42 -4.26
C GLY A 329 -21.34 23.27 -4.27
N TRP A 330 -21.33 22.47 -3.21
CA TRP A 330 -22.24 21.33 -3.09
C TRP A 330 -23.72 21.74 -3.03
N VAL A 331 -24.03 22.85 -2.34
CA VAL A 331 -25.41 23.31 -2.17
C VAL A 331 -26.01 23.76 -3.50
N GLU A 332 -25.26 24.54 -4.27
CA GLU A 332 -25.71 25.03 -5.59
C GLU A 332 -25.81 23.89 -6.61
N LEU A 333 -24.87 22.96 -6.59
CA LEU A 333 -24.90 21.76 -7.44
C LEU A 333 -26.13 20.89 -7.14
N VAL A 334 -26.40 20.61 -5.87
CA VAL A 334 -27.57 19.83 -5.45
C VAL A 334 -28.87 20.54 -5.83
N LYS A 335 -28.95 21.85 -5.62
CA LYS A 335 -30.10 22.66 -6.02
C LYS A 335 -30.35 22.54 -7.53
N TYR A 336 -29.31 22.72 -8.35
CA TYR A 336 -29.40 22.57 -9.81
C TYR A 336 -29.92 21.19 -10.22
N LEU A 337 -29.37 20.11 -9.65
CA LEU A 337 -29.79 18.74 -9.97
C LEU A 337 -31.24 18.49 -9.60
N ASN A 338 -31.71 19.01 -8.45
CA ASN A 338 -33.10 18.91 -8.04
C ASN A 338 -34.03 19.69 -9.00
N GLU A 339 -33.63 20.86 -9.46
CA GLU A 339 -34.36 21.65 -10.47
C GLU A 339 -34.43 20.92 -11.83
N GLN A 340 -33.47 20.04 -12.14
CA GLN A 340 -33.53 19.17 -13.32
C GLN A 340 -34.30 17.86 -13.08
N GLY A 341 -34.96 17.71 -11.93
CA GLY A 341 -35.81 16.56 -11.60
C GLY A 341 -35.02 15.33 -11.06
N TYR A 342 -33.77 15.48 -10.67
CA TYR A 342 -33.03 14.41 -10.04
C TYR A 342 -33.12 14.47 -8.52
N GLN A 343 -33.33 13.34 -7.88
CA GLN A 343 -33.02 13.19 -6.45
C GLN A 343 -31.52 13.07 -6.27
N VAL A 344 -30.98 13.67 -5.22
CA VAL A 344 -29.53 13.61 -4.93
C VAL A 344 -29.28 12.81 -3.66
N ILE A 345 -28.53 11.73 -3.78
CA ILE A 345 -28.23 10.82 -2.67
C ILE A 345 -26.75 10.97 -2.28
N ASN A 346 -26.51 11.45 -1.06
CA ASN A 346 -25.16 11.53 -0.53
C ASN A 346 -24.75 10.19 0.11
N VAL A 347 -23.81 9.50 -0.52
CA VAL A 347 -23.32 8.17 -0.09
C VAL A 347 -22.05 8.23 0.78
N SER A 348 -21.63 9.42 1.17
CA SER A 348 -20.50 9.59 2.09
C SER A 348 -20.82 9.07 3.48
N LYS A 349 -19.90 8.31 4.07
CA LYS A 349 -20.08 7.75 5.41
C LYS A 349 -20.11 8.85 6.50
N ASN A 350 -19.10 9.71 6.53
CA ASN A 350 -18.93 10.76 7.53
C ASN A 350 -19.04 12.18 6.93
N GLY A 351 -19.27 12.29 5.62
CA GLY A 351 -19.41 13.59 4.95
C GLY A 351 -20.56 14.43 5.50
N ASP A 352 -20.44 15.74 5.37
CA ASP A 352 -21.47 16.67 5.80
C ASP A 352 -22.80 16.44 5.08
N ASN A 353 -23.89 16.76 5.77
CA ASN A 353 -25.20 16.79 5.13
C ASN A 353 -25.29 17.98 4.17
N ILE A 354 -25.64 17.71 2.91
CA ILE A 354 -25.79 18.75 1.89
C ILE A 354 -27.28 19.11 1.81
N PRO A 355 -27.67 20.38 2.05
CA PRO A 355 -29.07 20.81 1.91
C PRO A 355 -29.66 20.41 0.55
N GLY A 356 -30.85 19.82 0.59
CA GLY A 356 -31.53 19.33 -0.62
C GLY A 356 -31.11 17.93 -1.08
N SER A 357 -30.15 17.30 -0.47
CA SER A 357 -29.82 15.91 -0.69
C SER A 357 -30.36 15.00 0.42
N THR A 358 -30.50 13.71 0.11
CA THR A 358 -30.77 12.66 1.10
C THR A 358 -29.45 11.98 1.45
N LYS A 359 -29.04 12.06 2.72
CA LYS A 359 -27.84 11.35 3.19
C LYS A 359 -28.18 9.89 3.47
N LEU A 360 -27.38 8.98 2.93
CA LEU A 360 -27.51 7.57 3.20
C LEU A 360 -27.10 7.27 4.66
N THR A 361 -27.95 6.57 5.38
CA THR A 361 -27.72 6.21 6.80
C THR A 361 -27.01 4.86 6.93
N GLU A 362 -27.33 3.91 6.06
CA GLU A 362 -26.65 2.63 5.95
C GLU A 362 -25.58 2.71 4.85
N THR A 363 -24.32 2.71 5.25
CA THR A 363 -23.17 2.97 4.38
C THR A 363 -22.21 1.77 4.29
N SER A 364 -22.73 0.54 4.35
CA SER A 364 -21.95 -0.63 3.95
C SER A 364 -21.49 -0.47 2.50
N LEU A 365 -20.39 -1.08 2.13
CA LEU A 365 -19.90 -1.00 0.74
C LEU A 365 -20.93 -1.60 -0.24
N GLU A 366 -21.61 -2.67 0.16
CA GLU A 366 -22.63 -3.32 -0.66
C GLU A 366 -23.82 -2.39 -0.92
N THR A 367 -24.40 -1.79 0.12
CA THR A 367 -25.48 -0.80 -0.01
C THR A 367 -25.02 0.39 -0.84
N THR A 368 -23.84 0.92 -0.56
CA THR A 368 -23.27 2.05 -1.30
C THR A 368 -23.12 1.73 -2.79
N MET A 369 -22.57 0.56 -3.14
CA MET A 369 -22.46 0.10 -4.52
C MET A 369 -23.83 -0.02 -5.20
N ASN A 370 -24.85 -0.53 -4.49
CA ASN A 370 -26.20 -0.65 -5.06
C ASN A 370 -26.82 0.71 -5.38
N TYR A 371 -26.68 1.71 -4.51
CA TYR A 371 -27.12 3.08 -4.80
C TYR A 371 -26.34 3.68 -5.98
N ILE A 372 -25.02 3.53 -6.02
CA ILE A 372 -24.19 4.03 -7.13
C ILE A 372 -24.57 3.33 -8.44
N HIS A 373 -24.73 2.01 -8.43
CA HIS A 373 -25.06 1.22 -9.62
C HIS A 373 -26.34 1.70 -10.31
N HIS A 374 -27.38 1.97 -9.54
CA HIS A 374 -28.68 2.37 -10.06
C HIS A 374 -28.83 3.88 -10.30
N SER A 375 -27.86 4.71 -9.87
CA SER A 375 -27.85 6.15 -10.16
C SER A 375 -27.59 6.43 -11.65
N GLU A 376 -27.93 7.60 -12.13
CA GLU A 376 -27.62 7.99 -13.51
C GLU A 376 -26.10 8.19 -13.69
N PHE A 377 -25.46 8.86 -12.75
CA PHE A 377 -24.01 9.03 -12.65
C PHE A 377 -23.60 9.34 -11.19
N PHE A 378 -22.30 9.28 -10.94
CA PHE A 378 -21.72 9.55 -9.63
C PHE A 378 -20.90 10.85 -9.69
N ILE A 379 -21.02 11.71 -8.68
CA ILE A 379 -20.19 12.92 -8.52
C ILE A 379 -19.38 12.80 -7.23
N GLY A 380 -18.07 12.92 -7.32
CA GLY A 380 -17.21 12.80 -6.14
C GLY A 380 -15.87 13.51 -6.28
N LEU A 381 -15.00 13.15 -5.37
CA LEU A 381 -13.65 13.68 -5.22
C LEU A 381 -12.61 12.65 -5.70
N SER A 382 -11.34 13.01 -5.76
CA SER A 382 -10.24 12.06 -5.89
C SER A 382 -10.17 11.15 -4.64
N SER A 383 -11.02 10.14 -4.59
CA SER A 383 -11.22 9.30 -3.39
C SER A 383 -11.61 7.86 -3.74
N GLY A 384 -11.58 6.97 -2.74
CA GLY A 384 -11.92 5.57 -2.91
C GLY A 384 -13.33 5.31 -3.46
N LEU A 385 -14.32 6.17 -3.17
CA LEU A 385 -15.68 6.02 -3.71
C LEU A 385 -15.75 6.33 -5.20
N SER A 386 -14.92 7.23 -5.72
CA SER A 386 -14.80 7.46 -7.17
C SER A 386 -14.22 6.23 -7.88
N TRP A 387 -13.18 5.62 -7.30
CA TRP A 387 -12.64 4.36 -7.80
C TRP A 387 -13.65 3.22 -7.75
N LEU A 388 -14.44 3.14 -6.68
CA LEU A 388 -15.49 2.14 -6.53
C LEU A 388 -16.59 2.32 -7.58
N ALA A 389 -17.07 3.56 -7.78
CA ALA A 389 -18.06 3.89 -8.79
C ALA A 389 -17.59 3.53 -10.20
N TRP A 390 -16.36 3.90 -10.54
CA TRP A 390 -15.74 3.52 -11.81
C TRP A 390 -15.59 2.00 -11.94
N GLY A 391 -15.16 1.33 -10.87
CA GLY A 391 -14.96 -0.12 -10.86
C GLY A 391 -16.23 -0.94 -11.10
N ILE A 392 -17.39 -0.42 -10.71
CA ILE A 392 -18.70 -1.03 -11.02
C ILE A 392 -19.34 -0.48 -12.31
N GLY A 393 -18.57 0.22 -13.15
CA GLY A 393 -19.00 0.70 -14.46
C GLY A 393 -19.82 1.98 -14.48
N LYS A 394 -19.89 2.71 -13.36
CA LYS A 394 -20.63 3.98 -13.29
C LYS A 394 -19.78 5.13 -13.84
N HIS A 395 -20.42 6.02 -14.64
CA HIS A 395 -19.77 7.27 -15.06
C HIS A 395 -19.47 8.14 -13.85
N VAL A 396 -18.23 8.63 -13.74
CA VAL A 396 -17.75 9.43 -12.61
C VAL A 396 -17.50 10.86 -13.05
N VAL A 397 -18.10 11.80 -12.33
CA VAL A 397 -17.72 13.21 -12.37
C VAL A 397 -16.80 13.48 -11.19
N MET A 398 -15.52 13.73 -11.46
CA MET A 398 -14.51 13.86 -10.41
C MET A 398 -14.06 15.30 -10.26
N ILE A 399 -14.35 15.91 -9.11
CA ILE A 399 -13.94 17.27 -8.77
C ILE A 399 -12.62 17.20 -8.01
N SER A 400 -11.51 17.60 -8.63
CA SER A 400 -10.21 17.61 -7.96
C SER A 400 -9.17 18.43 -8.69
N ASN A 401 -8.46 19.27 -7.96
CA ASN A 401 -7.24 19.98 -8.37
C ASN A 401 -5.99 19.49 -7.63
N PHE A 402 -6.13 18.52 -6.72
CA PHE A 402 -5.03 18.02 -5.90
C PHE A 402 -4.07 17.12 -6.68
N THR A 403 -4.63 16.28 -7.52
CA THR A 403 -3.91 15.37 -8.42
C THR A 403 -4.03 15.86 -9.86
N GLU A 404 -3.03 15.55 -10.69
CA GLU A 404 -3.14 15.73 -12.14
C GLU A 404 -4.25 14.84 -12.71
N PRO A 405 -4.89 15.22 -13.83
CA PRO A 405 -6.03 14.51 -14.36
C PRO A 405 -5.80 13.03 -14.70
N ASP A 406 -4.58 12.65 -15.05
CA ASP A 406 -4.17 11.29 -15.39
C ASP A 406 -3.70 10.46 -14.19
N HIS A 407 -3.68 11.06 -12.99
CA HIS A 407 -3.31 10.32 -11.77
C HIS A 407 -4.33 9.23 -11.43
N GLU A 408 -5.61 9.53 -11.59
CA GLU A 408 -6.70 8.55 -11.51
C GLU A 408 -7.06 8.03 -12.91
N PHE A 409 -8.14 7.27 -13.00
CA PHE A 409 -8.69 6.78 -14.26
C PHE A 409 -9.25 7.93 -15.13
N THR A 410 -9.14 7.77 -16.44
CA THR A 410 -9.62 8.76 -17.44
C THR A 410 -10.85 8.24 -18.22
N ASN A 411 -10.93 6.94 -18.44
CA ASN A 411 -12.07 6.32 -19.10
C ASN A 411 -13.34 6.43 -18.24
N ASN A 412 -14.47 6.71 -18.87
CA ASN A 412 -15.76 6.85 -18.20
C ASN A 412 -15.74 7.87 -17.03
N CYS A 413 -14.93 8.93 -17.19
CA CYS A 413 -14.71 9.99 -16.20
C CYS A 413 -14.81 11.38 -16.84
N THR A 414 -15.57 12.27 -16.19
CA THR A 414 -15.54 13.71 -16.47
C THR A 414 -14.73 14.39 -15.35
N ARG A 415 -13.49 14.76 -15.65
CA ARG A 415 -12.61 15.43 -14.68
C ARG A 415 -12.87 16.92 -14.64
N ILE A 416 -13.11 17.48 -13.46
CA ILE A 416 -13.29 18.92 -13.24
C ILE A 416 -12.01 19.48 -12.59
N VAL A 417 -11.31 20.30 -13.33
CA VAL A 417 -10.04 20.95 -12.93
C VAL A 417 -10.09 22.43 -13.27
N ASN A 418 -9.51 23.27 -12.44
CA ASN A 418 -9.26 24.67 -12.75
C ASN A 418 -7.74 24.93 -12.85
N HIS A 419 -7.24 24.96 -14.07
CA HIS A 419 -5.82 25.21 -14.35
C HIS A 419 -5.41 26.70 -14.25
N SER A 420 -6.34 27.64 -13.98
CA SER A 420 -6.00 29.05 -13.82
C SER A 420 -5.38 29.41 -12.47
N VAL A 421 -5.38 28.46 -11.53
CA VAL A 421 -4.78 28.57 -10.20
C VAL A 421 -3.83 27.42 -9.96
N CYS A 422 -3.15 27.37 -8.80
CA CYS A 422 -2.29 26.24 -8.46
C CYS A 422 -3.10 24.94 -8.42
N ASN A 423 -2.50 23.85 -8.92
CA ASN A 423 -3.10 22.52 -9.00
C ASN A 423 -2.01 21.46 -9.03
N GLY A 424 -2.37 20.16 -8.99
CA GLY A 424 -1.43 19.04 -9.14
C GLY A 424 -0.40 18.91 -8.02
N CYS A 425 -0.66 19.40 -6.81
CA CYS A 425 0.32 19.36 -5.71
C CYS A 425 0.82 17.96 -5.40
N TRP A 426 -0.03 16.94 -5.49
CA TRP A 426 0.35 15.56 -5.27
C TRP A 426 1.42 15.10 -6.25
N ASN A 427 1.27 15.45 -7.51
CA ASN A 427 2.14 15.03 -8.60
C ASN A 427 3.37 15.95 -8.77
N ASN A 428 3.51 16.98 -7.95
CA ASN A 428 4.66 17.88 -7.98
C ASN A 428 5.81 17.30 -7.13
N PRO A 429 6.97 16.95 -7.73
CA PRO A 429 8.10 16.36 -7.02
C PRO A 429 8.75 17.30 -5.99
N MET A 430 8.45 18.60 -6.06
CA MET A 430 8.96 19.60 -5.10
C MET A 430 8.22 19.54 -3.76
N PHE A 431 7.03 18.96 -3.71
CA PHE A 431 6.27 18.83 -2.48
C PHE A 431 6.42 17.43 -1.90
N LYS A 432 6.77 17.37 -0.62
CA LYS A 432 6.82 16.12 0.14
C LYS A 432 5.62 16.06 1.07
N PHE A 433 4.87 14.98 0.97
CA PHE A 433 3.75 14.71 1.85
C PHE A 433 4.15 13.63 2.85
N ASP A 434 4.14 13.97 4.15
CA ASP A 434 4.30 13.00 5.22
C ASP A 434 2.95 12.41 5.62
N LYS A 435 2.96 11.24 6.26
CA LYS A 435 1.74 10.63 6.83
C LYS A 435 1.15 11.59 7.87
N GLY A 436 -0.06 12.10 7.62
CA GLY A 436 -0.75 13.07 8.47
C GLY A 436 -0.79 14.49 7.90
N ASP A 437 -0.03 14.79 6.87
CA ASP A 437 0.04 16.12 6.26
C ASP A 437 -1.05 16.38 5.20
N TRP A 438 -2.04 15.50 5.14
CA TRP A 438 -3.11 15.51 4.13
C TRP A 438 -4.18 16.59 4.33
N ASN A 439 -4.12 17.33 5.44
CA ASN A 439 -5.18 18.28 5.82
C ASN A 439 -4.82 19.73 5.56
N TRP A 440 -3.69 20.03 4.95
CA TRP A 440 -3.30 21.40 4.64
C TRP A 440 -2.76 21.56 3.21
N CYS A 441 -2.80 22.79 2.71
CA CYS A 441 -2.17 23.17 1.45
C CYS A 441 -0.65 23.17 1.60
N PRO A 442 0.15 22.41 0.81
CA PRO A 442 1.60 22.37 0.96
C PRO A 442 2.27 23.72 0.65
N GLU A 443 1.72 24.49 -0.30
CA GLU A 443 2.27 25.75 -0.75
C GLU A 443 1.71 26.98 0.00
N HIS A 444 0.41 26.98 0.29
CA HIS A 444 -0.30 28.16 0.81
C HIS A 444 -0.89 27.97 2.21
N LYS A 445 -0.36 27.02 3.00
CA LYS A 445 -0.81 26.80 4.37
C LYS A 445 -0.79 28.09 5.20
N GLY A 446 -1.91 28.38 5.86
CA GLY A 446 -2.04 29.54 6.75
C GLY A 446 -2.13 30.90 6.03
N THR A 447 -2.27 30.92 4.72
CA THR A 447 -2.48 32.13 3.92
C THR A 447 -3.92 32.22 3.41
N PRO A 448 -4.38 33.40 2.93
CA PRO A 448 -5.69 33.52 2.28
C PRO A 448 -5.87 32.63 1.04
N ARG A 449 -4.78 32.21 0.41
CA ARG A 449 -4.76 31.30 -0.75
C ARG A 449 -4.90 29.83 -0.39
N GLN A 450 -4.92 29.47 0.89
CA GLN A 450 -5.06 28.08 1.30
C GLN A 450 -6.30 27.43 0.67
N PHE A 451 -6.08 26.31 -0.03
CA PHE A 451 -7.08 25.57 -0.80
C PHE A 451 -7.72 26.36 -1.96
N GLU A 452 -7.05 27.40 -2.48
CA GLU A 452 -7.61 28.17 -3.60
C GLU A 452 -7.91 27.28 -4.82
N CYS A 453 -7.11 26.25 -5.05
CA CYS A 453 -7.33 25.26 -6.11
C CYS A 453 -8.74 24.68 -6.11
N HIS A 454 -9.24 24.21 -4.98
CA HIS A 454 -10.58 23.64 -4.86
C HIS A 454 -11.66 24.72 -4.62
N LYS A 455 -11.32 25.83 -3.98
CA LYS A 455 -12.24 26.96 -3.83
C LYS A 455 -12.59 27.62 -5.16
N SER A 456 -11.66 27.60 -6.11
CA SER A 456 -11.81 28.23 -7.43
C SER A 456 -12.58 27.36 -8.44
N ILE A 457 -12.83 26.09 -8.15
CA ILE A 457 -13.75 25.28 -8.94
C ILE A 457 -15.16 25.73 -8.57
N THR A 458 -15.78 26.55 -9.42
CA THR A 458 -17.13 27.09 -9.14
C THR A 458 -18.23 26.08 -9.43
N PRO A 459 -19.41 26.21 -8.79
CA PRO A 459 -20.57 25.37 -9.12
C PRO A 459 -20.92 25.41 -10.61
N GLU A 460 -20.79 26.59 -11.23
CA GLU A 460 -21.03 26.80 -12.66
C GLU A 460 -20.10 25.98 -13.55
N MET A 461 -18.80 25.88 -13.18
CA MET A 461 -17.84 25.00 -13.89
C MET A 461 -18.31 23.56 -13.86
N VAL A 462 -18.71 23.06 -12.68
CA VAL A 462 -19.20 21.70 -12.51
C VAL A 462 -20.46 21.48 -13.30
N ILE A 463 -21.47 22.36 -13.15
CA ILE A 463 -22.76 22.30 -13.83
C ILE A 463 -22.56 22.28 -15.37
N ASN A 464 -21.70 23.15 -15.89
CA ASN A 464 -21.46 23.19 -17.33
C ASN A 464 -20.87 21.88 -17.87
N GLN A 465 -20.01 21.24 -17.11
CA GLN A 465 -19.39 19.97 -17.50
C GLN A 465 -20.38 18.78 -17.43
N ILE A 466 -21.38 18.81 -16.58
CA ILE A 466 -22.35 17.70 -16.44
C ILE A 466 -23.62 17.86 -17.29
N LYS A 467 -23.84 19.02 -17.96
CA LYS A 467 -25.04 19.25 -18.77
C LYS A 467 -25.33 18.15 -19.77
N HIS A 468 -24.30 17.55 -20.38
CA HIS A 468 -24.46 16.48 -21.35
C HIS A 468 -24.92 15.14 -20.72
N LEU A 469 -24.79 14.98 -19.38
CA LEU A 469 -25.25 13.81 -18.64
C LEU A 469 -26.72 13.97 -18.19
N ILE A 470 -27.26 15.20 -18.18
CA ILE A 470 -28.62 15.51 -17.77
C ILE A 470 -29.58 15.15 -18.94
N LYS A 471 -30.55 14.29 -18.66
CA LYS A 471 -31.53 13.77 -19.66
C LYS A 471 -32.96 14.13 -19.31
#